data_212f55847146e2980fa624a3ff15877b
#
_entry.id   212f55847146e2980fa624a3ff15877b
#
_cell.length_a   1.000
_cell.length_b   1.000
_cell.length_c   1.000
_cell.angle_alpha   90.00
_cell.angle_beta   90.00
_cell.angle_gamma   90.00
#
_symmetry.space_group_name_H-M   'P 1'
#
loop_
_entity.id
_entity.type
_entity.pdbx_description
1 polymer ?
#
loop_
_entity_poly.entity_id
_entity_poly.type
_entity_poly.pdbx_seq_one_letter_code
_entity_poly.pdbx_strand_id
1 'polypeptide(L)'
;MGLFQISNEPAFLVPSLYNYVNRPDKAAEIVRRVLKERYNTTATGLPGNDDSGSMSAWYIFHSMGFYPNAGQDIYLISSPVFTKTTINLDGGKVFEVLAPNASDKNIYIQSAKLNGQELGRCWLKHEEIVNGGTLELVMGDKPSDWAIDGEMPPSSPIGVEEVSPEIDSPQVRIHSYSAQVGNNEAAYCLFEEPGKGVKWCDNKSTNPWVIFELADVYMVDRFVFRDSKTVEGNNNVHSYRIYVSKTGNDGDWEEVVNRNDAEAGNDNVKDHRLAEPKE
;
A
#
# COMPACT_ATOMS: atom_id res chain seq x y z
N MET A 1 9.23 -16.95 25.47
CA MET A 1 10.01 -16.30 24.38
C MET A 1 9.25 -16.39 23.10
N GLY A 2 9.13 -15.28 22.37
CA GLY A 2 8.28 -15.23 21.17
C GLY A 2 8.71 -16.19 20.08
N LEU A 3 7.74 -16.56 19.26
CA LEU A 3 7.86 -17.52 18.14
C LEU A 3 8.66 -16.98 16.95
N PHE A 4 9.21 -15.74 17.02
CA PHE A 4 9.93 -15.14 15.91
C PHE A 4 11.29 -15.82 15.69
N GLN A 5 11.49 -16.34 14.50
CA GLN A 5 12.77 -16.87 14.02
C GLN A 5 13.07 -16.23 12.67
N ILE A 6 14.25 -15.63 12.56
CA ILE A 6 14.77 -15.16 11.28
C ILE A 6 15.47 -16.32 10.60
N SER A 7 14.82 -16.94 9.64
CA SER A 7 15.36 -18.09 8.90
C SER A 7 15.05 -18.05 7.41
N ASN A 8 14.24 -17.11 6.98
CA ASN A 8 13.83 -16.93 5.58
C ASN A 8 13.23 -15.54 5.34
N GLU A 9 13.15 -15.09 4.08
CA GLU A 9 12.76 -13.74 3.64
C GLU A 9 11.40 -13.28 4.18
N PRO A 10 10.34 -14.10 4.26
CA PRO A 10 9.06 -13.65 4.82
C PRO A 10 9.16 -13.10 6.25
N ALA A 11 10.24 -13.47 6.98
CA ALA A 11 10.45 -13.01 8.35
C ALA A 11 11.27 -11.71 8.46
N PHE A 12 11.88 -11.23 7.37
CA PHE A 12 12.87 -10.15 7.43
C PHE A 12 12.28 -8.81 7.88
N LEU A 13 11.05 -8.49 7.46
CA LEU A 13 10.40 -7.25 7.85
C LEU A 13 9.78 -7.31 9.26
N VAL A 14 9.54 -8.50 9.81
CA VAL A 14 8.76 -8.68 11.06
C VAL A 14 9.27 -7.83 12.22
N PRO A 15 10.57 -7.74 12.54
CA PRO A 15 11.04 -6.88 13.61
C PRO A 15 10.73 -5.40 13.40
N SER A 16 10.79 -4.95 12.15
CA SER A 16 10.57 -3.55 11.77
C SER A 16 9.08 -3.17 11.68
N LEU A 17 8.15 -4.13 11.75
CA LEU A 17 6.71 -3.84 11.81
C LEU A 17 6.32 -3.03 13.07
N TYR A 18 7.12 -3.07 14.11
CA TYR A 18 6.91 -2.22 15.27
C TYR A 18 7.01 -0.71 14.95
N ASN A 19 7.73 -0.33 13.89
CA ASN A 19 7.79 1.05 13.43
C ASN A 19 6.42 1.54 12.91
N TYR A 20 5.57 0.64 12.38
CA TYR A 20 4.21 0.94 11.91
C TYR A 20 3.18 1.13 13.04
N VAL A 21 3.57 0.92 14.27
CA VAL A 21 2.77 1.19 15.46
C VAL A 21 3.50 2.10 16.45
N ASN A 22 4.45 2.89 15.92
CA ASN A 22 5.24 3.87 16.68
C ASN A 22 5.92 3.27 17.93
N ARG A 23 6.45 2.04 17.79
CA ARG A 23 7.20 1.34 18.82
C ARG A 23 8.62 0.97 18.35
N PRO A 24 9.44 1.97 17.95
CA PRO A 24 10.82 1.74 17.52
C PRO A 24 11.69 1.11 18.63
N ASP A 25 11.34 1.31 19.91
CA ASP A 25 11.95 0.64 21.04
C ASP A 25 11.85 -0.89 20.93
N LYS A 26 10.69 -1.41 20.52
CA LYS A 26 10.48 -2.85 20.33
C LYS A 26 11.18 -3.39 19.09
N ALA A 27 11.23 -2.63 18.03
CA ALA A 27 12.04 -2.97 16.88
C ALA A 27 13.53 -3.10 17.27
N ALA A 28 14.05 -2.13 18.00
CA ALA A 28 15.44 -2.15 18.51
C ALA A 28 15.76 -3.38 19.35
N GLU A 29 14.89 -3.73 20.32
CA GLU A 29 15.06 -4.92 21.16
C GLU A 29 15.18 -6.21 20.34
N ILE A 30 14.29 -6.40 19.37
CA ILE A 30 14.26 -7.63 18.56
C ILE A 30 15.45 -7.67 17.61
N VAL A 31 15.71 -6.58 16.89
CA VAL A 31 16.82 -6.48 15.94
C VAL A 31 18.14 -6.77 16.64
N ARG A 32 18.45 -6.07 17.75
CA ARG A 32 19.71 -6.25 18.49
C ARG A 32 19.87 -7.65 19.06
N ARG A 33 18.77 -8.25 19.53
CA ARG A 33 18.79 -9.64 20.01
C ARG A 33 19.08 -10.61 18.85
N VAL A 34 18.44 -10.44 17.69
CA VAL A 34 18.67 -11.31 16.54
C VAL A 34 20.09 -11.19 16.03
N LEU A 35 20.62 -9.96 15.86
CA LEU A 35 22.01 -9.72 15.43
C LEU A 35 23.00 -10.40 16.37
N LYS A 36 22.75 -10.39 17.67
CA LYS A 36 23.65 -10.95 18.68
C LYS A 36 23.55 -12.47 18.83
N GLU A 37 22.34 -13.02 18.77
CA GLU A 37 22.09 -14.42 19.11
C GLU A 37 22.06 -15.35 17.90
N ARG A 38 21.78 -14.82 16.71
CA ARG A 38 21.51 -15.62 15.50
C ARG A 38 22.59 -15.55 14.44
N TYR A 39 23.46 -14.54 14.49
CA TYR A 39 24.59 -14.41 13.58
C TYR A 39 25.91 -14.62 14.34
N ASN A 40 26.86 -15.28 13.69
CA ASN A 40 28.20 -15.48 14.23
C ASN A 40 29.22 -15.68 13.11
N THR A 41 30.52 -15.77 13.45
CA THR A 41 31.64 -15.83 12.51
C THR A 41 32.03 -17.25 12.07
N THR A 42 31.22 -18.25 12.39
CA THR A 42 31.49 -19.65 11.95
C THR A 42 31.04 -19.88 10.51
N ALA A 43 31.44 -20.99 9.91
CA ALA A 43 31.00 -21.36 8.57
C ALA A 43 29.46 -21.56 8.44
N THR A 44 28.77 -21.77 9.56
CA THR A 44 27.30 -21.87 9.66
C THR A 44 26.70 -20.69 10.43
N GLY A 45 27.29 -19.52 10.30
CA GLY A 45 26.99 -18.35 11.10
C GLY A 45 25.74 -17.59 10.69
N LEU A 46 25.04 -18.00 9.63
CA LEU A 46 23.75 -17.45 9.25
C LEU A 46 22.61 -18.26 9.86
N PRO A 47 21.50 -17.63 10.26
CA PRO A 47 20.36 -18.32 10.90
C PRO A 47 19.49 -19.13 9.96
N GLY A 48 19.76 -19.10 8.65
CA GLY A 48 19.04 -19.81 7.59
C GLY A 48 19.81 -19.78 6.28
N ASN A 49 19.11 -20.01 5.15
CA ASN A 49 19.68 -19.89 3.83
C ASN A 49 19.94 -18.42 3.50
N ASP A 50 21.07 -18.12 2.85
CA ASP A 50 21.42 -16.76 2.47
C ASP A 50 20.62 -16.20 1.28
N ASP A 51 20.14 -17.09 0.42
CA ASP A 51 19.25 -16.81 -0.73
C ASP A 51 19.65 -15.54 -1.51
N SER A 52 20.70 -15.65 -2.30
CA SER A 52 21.27 -14.55 -3.07
C SER A 52 21.82 -13.39 -2.24
N GLY A 53 22.21 -13.64 -1.00
CA GLY A 53 22.76 -12.64 -0.09
C GLY A 53 21.72 -11.89 0.74
N SER A 54 20.45 -12.28 0.71
CA SER A 54 19.38 -11.55 1.38
C SER A 54 19.50 -11.60 2.91
N MET A 55 19.91 -12.74 3.48
CA MET A 55 20.13 -12.88 4.92
C MET A 55 21.39 -12.13 5.38
N SER A 56 22.46 -12.14 4.61
CA SER A 56 23.64 -11.32 4.84
C SER A 56 23.32 -9.82 4.74
N ALA A 57 22.52 -9.42 3.76
CA ALA A 57 22.04 -8.05 3.61
C ALA A 57 21.21 -7.60 4.82
N TRP A 58 20.36 -8.47 5.35
CA TRP A 58 19.59 -8.20 6.56
C TRP A 58 20.51 -7.82 7.73
N TYR A 59 21.58 -8.61 7.95
CA TYR A 59 22.57 -8.33 8.98
C TYR A 59 23.24 -6.97 8.77
N ILE A 60 23.69 -6.70 7.54
CA ILE A 60 24.43 -5.47 7.20
C ILE A 60 23.52 -4.24 7.41
N PHE A 61 22.34 -4.22 6.82
CA PHE A 61 21.43 -3.08 6.90
C PHE A 61 21.02 -2.76 8.34
N HIS A 62 20.60 -3.77 9.11
CA HIS A 62 20.25 -3.54 10.51
C HIS A 62 21.44 -3.13 11.36
N SER A 63 22.63 -3.64 11.06
CA SER A 63 23.86 -3.22 11.76
C SER A 63 24.24 -1.77 11.45
N MET A 64 23.90 -1.27 10.27
CA MET A 64 24.05 0.16 9.90
C MET A 64 23.01 1.07 10.58
N GLY A 65 21.85 0.53 10.98
CA GLY A 65 20.82 1.25 11.71
C GLY A 65 19.53 1.52 10.95
N PHE A 66 19.32 0.91 9.79
CA PHE A 66 18.05 0.98 9.05
C PHE A 66 17.87 -0.24 8.14
N TYR A 67 16.65 -0.50 7.69
CA TYR A 67 16.35 -1.62 6.80
C TYR A 67 15.38 -1.20 5.68
N PRO A 68 15.67 -1.53 4.40
CA PRO A 68 14.81 -1.19 3.29
C PRO A 68 13.47 -1.93 3.39
N ASN A 69 12.37 -1.22 3.13
CA ASN A 69 11.07 -1.85 2.99
C ASN A 69 10.84 -2.22 1.53
N ALA A 70 10.90 -3.50 1.21
CA ALA A 70 10.75 -3.99 -0.16
C ALA A 70 9.41 -3.54 -0.78
N GLY A 71 9.46 -3.00 -2.00
CA GLY A 71 8.30 -2.48 -2.71
C GLY A 71 7.93 -1.03 -2.37
N GLN A 72 8.68 -0.38 -1.48
CA GLN A 72 8.53 1.04 -1.15
C GLN A 72 9.89 1.75 -1.23
N ASP A 73 9.88 3.05 -1.40
CA ASP A 73 11.08 3.90 -1.42
C ASP A 73 11.47 4.41 -0.03
N ILE A 74 11.24 3.61 1.00
CA ILE A 74 11.53 3.95 2.39
C ILE A 74 12.44 2.94 3.07
N TYR A 75 13.07 3.40 4.15
CA TYR A 75 13.89 2.59 5.05
C TYR A 75 13.40 2.77 6.48
N LEU A 76 13.22 1.67 7.20
CA LEU A 76 12.78 1.67 8.59
C LEU A 76 14.00 1.77 9.51
N ILE A 77 14.05 2.80 10.36
CA ILE A 77 15.17 3.03 11.27
C ILE A 77 15.15 1.97 12.36
N SER A 78 16.32 1.42 12.66
CA SER A 78 16.54 0.43 13.70
C SER A 78 17.76 0.80 14.56
N SER A 79 18.14 -0.09 15.46
CA SER A 79 19.26 0.14 16.39
C SER A 79 20.61 -0.24 15.76
N PRO A 80 21.50 0.72 15.43
CA PRO A 80 22.79 0.42 14.85
C PRO A 80 23.71 -0.32 15.82
N VAL A 81 24.57 -1.18 15.26
CA VAL A 81 25.66 -1.84 16.01
C VAL A 81 26.93 -0.98 15.98
N PHE A 82 27.16 -0.29 14.87
CA PHE A 82 28.35 0.51 14.66
C PHE A 82 28.15 1.93 15.17
N THR A 83 29.24 2.50 15.72
CA THR A 83 29.26 3.91 16.16
C THR A 83 29.31 4.89 14.98
N LYS A 84 29.76 4.42 13.83
CA LYS A 84 29.77 5.16 12.57
C LYS A 84 29.69 4.18 11.41
N THR A 85 28.85 4.50 10.43
CA THR A 85 28.78 3.86 9.12
C THR A 85 28.91 4.93 8.03
N THR A 86 29.70 4.67 7.01
CA THR A 86 29.84 5.54 5.84
C THR A 86 29.44 4.78 4.59
N ILE A 87 28.49 5.30 3.85
CA ILE A 87 27.98 4.74 2.59
C ILE A 87 28.43 5.66 1.47
N ASN A 88 29.29 5.14 0.60
CA ASN A 88 29.72 5.86 -0.59
C ASN A 88 28.67 5.64 -1.69
N LEU A 89 28.20 6.73 -2.24
CA LEU A 89 27.14 6.78 -3.25
C LEU A 89 27.69 7.26 -4.59
N ASP A 90 26.92 7.07 -5.64
CA ASP A 90 27.25 7.54 -6.98
C ASP A 90 27.45 9.06 -7.01
N GLY A 91 28.32 9.51 -7.90
CA GLY A 91 28.65 10.93 -8.03
C GLY A 91 29.50 11.49 -6.89
N GLY A 92 30.14 10.63 -6.09
CA GLY A 92 30.99 11.05 -4.97
C GLY A 92 30.22 11.54 -3.74
N LYS A 93 28.92 11.33 -3.68
CA LYS A 93 28.10 11.61 -2.51
C LYS A 93 28.38 10.61 -1.40
N VAL A 94 28.11 11.00 -0.17
CA VAL A 94 28.30 10.16 1.02
C VAL A 94 27.11 10.31 1.93
N PHE A 95 26.60 9.18 2.44
CA PHE A 95 25.64 9.16 3.53
C PHE A 95 26.28 8.53 4.76
N GLU A 96 26.21 9.20 5.91
CA GLU A 96 26.76 8.71 7.15
C GLU A 96 25.69 8.43 8.20
N VAL A 97 25.85 7.35 8.93
CA VAL A 97 25.09 7.10 10.16
C VAL A 97 26.05 7.24 11.33
N LEU A 98 25.75 8.17 12.21
CA LEU A 98 26.55 8.46 13.40
C LEU A 98 25.78 8.09 14.67
N ALA A 99 26.31 7.13 15.43
CA ALA A 99 25.76 6.68 16.68
C ALA A 99 26.88 6.49 17.71
N PRO A 100 27.59 7.56 18.12
CA PRO A 100 28.88 7.46 18.83
C PRO A 100 28.81 6.72 20.16
N ASN A 101 27.66 6.61 20.77
CA ASN A 101 27.45 5.88 22.01
C ASN A 101 26.64 4.57 21.85
N ALA A 102 26.47 4.06 20.61
CA ALA A 102 25.92 2.74 20.37
C ALA A 102 26.80 1.65 21.02
N SER A 103 26.18 0.69 21.67
CA SER A 103 26.85 -0.44 22.35
C SER A 103 25.88 -1.58 22.57
N ASP A 104 26.36 -2.68 23.15
CA ASP A 104 25.50 -3.81 23.56
C ASP A 104 24.45 -3.41 24.61
N LYS A 105 24.67 -2.32 25.33
CA LYS A 105 23.76 -1.80 26.35
C LYS A 105 22.89 -0.66 25.83
N ASN A 106 23.50 0.27 25.10
CA ASN A 106 22.82 1.42 24.54
C ASN A 106 22.21 1.05 23.18
N ILE A 107 21.04 0.44 23.21
CA ILE A 107 20.33 -0.07 22.02
C ILE A 107 19.13 0.77 21.63
N TYR A 108 18.66 1.69 22.50
CA TYR A 108 17.48 2.49 22.26
C TYR A 108 17.86 3.88 21.74
N ILE A 109 17.22 4.32 20.67
CA ILE A 109 17.37 5.68 20.17
C ILE A 109 16.66 6.64 21.13
N GLN A 110 17.37 7.67 21.60
CA GLN A 110 16.85 8.71 22.47
C GLN A 110 16.40 9.93 21.69
N SER A 111 17.15 10.27 20.64
CA SER A 111 16.84 11.31 19.67
C SER A 111 17.55 11.03 18.36
N ALA A 112 17.04 11.61 17.28
CA ALA A 112 17.64 11.50 15.94
C ALA A 112 17.64 12.85 15.23
N LYS A 113 18.65 13.05 14.38
CA LYS A 113 18.72 14.18 13.44
C LYS A 113 19.07 13.68 12.05
N LEU A 114 18.46 14.28 11.06
CA LEU A 114 18.82 14.11 9.66
C LEU A 114 19.33 15.45 9.11
N ASN A 115 20.57 15.46 8.68
CA ASN A 115 21.24 16.69 8.19
C ASN A 115 21.14 17.86 9.18
N GLY A 116 21.29 17.57 10.48
CA GLY A 116 21.24 18.54 11.56
C GLY A 116 19.83 18.96 12.00
N GLN A 117 18.77 18.53 11.31
CA GLN A 117 17.37 18.78 11.68
C GLN A 117 16.81 17.65 12.52
N GLU A 118 16.03 17.97 13.55
CA GLU A 118 15.37 16.95 14.39
C GLU A 118 14.51 16.02 13.54
N LEU A 119 14.66 14.71 13.75
CA LEU A 119 13.92 13.65 13.07
C LEU A 119 13.00 12.96 14.09
N GLY A 120 11.71 13.29 14.04
CA GLY A 120 10.68 12.73 14.93
C GLY A 120 9.95 11.52 14.38
N ARG A 121 10.40 10.91 13.27
CA ARG A 121 9.84 9.69 12.67
C ARG A 121 10.86 8.57 12.62
N CYS A 122 10.39 7.33 12.63
CA CYS A 122 11.24 6.13 12.66
C CYS A 122 11.48 5.52 11.27
N TRP A 123 11.53 6.35 10.23
CA TRP A 123 11.80 5.93 8.85
C TRP A 123 12.45 7.05 8.03
N LEU A 124 13.07 6.67 6.91
CA LEU A 124 13.73 7.57 5.95
C LEU A 124 13.16 7.31 4.56
N LYS A 125 13.17 8.34 3.71
CA LYS A 125 12.94 8.19 2.27
C LYS A 125 14.24 7.78 1.56
N HIS A 126 14.10 7.09 0.44
CA HIS A 126 15.24 6.73 -0.40
C HIS A 126 16.03 7.97 -0.86
N GLU A 127 15.33 9.03 -1.26
CA GLU A 127 15.94 10.29 -1.68
C GLU A 127 16.80 10.95 -0.60
N GLU A 128 16.46 10.79 0.67
CA GLU A 128 17.20 11.35 1.81
C GLU A 128 18.54 10.65 2.02
N ILE A 129 18.69 9.43 1.52
CA ILE A 129 19.95 8.67 1.55
C ILE A 129 20.77 8.95 0.31
N VAL A 130 20.18 8.80 -0.90
CA VAL A 130 20.94 8.89 -2.16
C VAL A 130 21.39 10.30 -2.51
N ASN A 131 20.82 11.32 -1.89
CA ASN A 131 21.32 12.69 -1.99
C ASN A 131 22.56 12.96 -1.15
N GLY A 132 22.96 11.99 -0.31
CA GLY A 132 24.01 12.16 0.68
C GLY A 132 23.53 12.92 1.91
N GLY A 133 24.30 12.85 2.98
CA GLY A 133 23.96 13.53 4.22
C GLY A 133 24.35 12.74 5.46
N THR A 134 23.74 13.06 6.60
CA THR A 134 24.07 12.46 7.87
C THR A 134 22.84 12.16 8.69
N LEU A 135 22.69 10.91 9.14
CA LEU A 135 21.76 10.49 10.17
C LEU A 135 22.51 10.40 11.51
N GLU A 136 22.16 11.25 12.46
CA GLU A 136 22.74 11.25 13.81
C GLU A 136 21.75 10.60 14.78
N LEU A 137 22.19 9.60 15.54
CA LEU A 137 21.40 8.85 16.51
C LEU A 137 22.06 8.94 17.88
N VAL A 138 21.33 9.50 18.84
CA VAL A 138 21.73 9.43 20.26
C VAL A 138 21.16 8.16 20.85
N MET A 139 22.03 7.28 21.34
CA MET A 139 21.63 5.98 21.88
C MET A 139 21.62 5.96 23.40
N GLY A 140 20.73 5.16 24.01
CA GLY A 140 20.62 4.96 25.46
C GLY A 140 20.29 3.54 25.84
N ASP A 141 20.35 3.27 27.15
CA ASP A 141 20.15 1.94 27.75
C ASP A 141 18.69 1.65 28.15
N LYS A 142 17.78 2.62 27.93
CA LYS A 142 16.34 2.50 28.23
C LYS A 142 15.51 2.98 27.06
N PRO A 143 14.31 2.42 26.89
CA PRO A 143 13.33 2.98 25.95
C PRO A 143 13.11 4.48 26.16
N SER A 144 12.85 5.20 25.10
CA SER A 144 12.53 6.62 25.07
C SER A 144 11.21 6.88 24.37
N ASP A 145 10.76 8.12 24.39
CA ASP A 145 9.56 8.57 23.67
C ASP A 145 9.87 9.03 22.24
N TRP A 146 11.10 8.79 21.75
CA TRP A 146 11.46 9.16 20.38
C TRP A 146 10.56 8.46 19.36
N ALA A 147 9.97 9.24 18.46
CA ALA A 147 9.09 8.84 17.37
C ALA A 147 7.78 8.11 17.80
N ILE A 148 7.39 8.14 19.09
CA ILE A 148 6.13 7.54 19.55
C ILE A 148 4.93 8.28 18.97
N ASP A 149 4.99 9.63 18.94
CA ASP A 149 3.95 10.48 18.37
C ASP A 149 4.34 10.99 16.96
N GLY A 150 5.32 10.34 16.33
CA GLY A 150 5.83 10.72 15.02
C GLY A 150 4.95 10.25 13.88
N GLU A 151 5.27 10.76 12.68
CA GLU A 151 4.66 10.28 11.44
C GLU A 151 4.98 8.79 11.23
N MET A 152 3.94 7.98 11.07
CA MET A 152 4.09 6.54 10.79
C MET A 152 4.68 6.32 9.39
N PRO A 153 5.42 5.21 9.19
CA PRO A 153 5.84 4.83 7.85
C PRO A 153 4.61 4.66 6.94
N PRO A 154 4.69 5.02 5.65
CA PRO A 154 3.62 4.78 4.70
C PRO A 154 3.22 3.30 4.67
N SER A 155 1.94 3.00 4.77
CA SER A 155 1.40 1.62 4.75
C SER A 155 1.22 1.06 3.34
N SER A 156 1.28 1.93 2.33
CA SER A 156 1.18 1.57 0.92
C SER A 156 2.38 2.10 0.15
N PRO A 157 2.76 1.49 -0.99
CA PRO A 157 3.78 2.04 -1.89
C PRO A 157 3.43 3.48 -2.25
N ILE A 158 4.44 4.37 -2.27
CA ILE A 158 4.26 5.75 -2.70
C ILE A 158 3.79 5.74 -4.15
N GLY A 159 2.66 6.40 -4.43
CA GLY A 159 2.04 6.46 -5.75
C GLY A 159 1.06 5.33 -6.08
N VAL A 160 0.82 4.39 -5.17
CA VAL A 160 -0.37 3.55 -5.26
C VAL A 160 -1.52 4.35 -4.68
N GLU A 161 -2.42 4.80 -5.55
CA GLU A 161 -3.70 5.31 -5.09
C GLU A 161 -4.36 4.27 -4.18
N GLU A 162 -4.81 4.66 -3.00
CA GLU A 162 -5.67 3.80 -2.20
C GLU A 162 -6.87 3.42 -3.08
N VAL A 163 -6.92 2.15 -3.46
CA VAL A 163 -8.12 1.63 -4.12
C VAL A 163 -9.11 1.39 -3.00
N SER A 164 -10.13 2.22 -2.94
CA SER A 164 -11.26 1.98 -2.04
C SER A 164 -11.77 0.55 -2.24
N PRO A 165 -12.11 -0.17 -1.18
CA PRO A 165 -12.61 -1.54 -1.33
C PRO A 165 -13.81 -1.56 -2.27
N GLU A 166 -13.82 -2.49 -3.22
CA GLU A 166 -14.98 -2.69 -4.10
C GLU A 166 -16.19 -3.10 -3.24
N ILE A 167 -17.36 -2.53 -3.56
CA ILE A 167 -18.61 -2.99 -2.97
C ILE A 167 -18.99 -4.28 -3.67
N ASP A 168 -18.88 -5.40 -2.96
CA ASP A 168 -19.10 -6.73 -3.49
C ASP A 168 -20.58 -6.98 -3.90
N SER A 169 -20.80 -7.88 -4.84
CA SER A 169 -22.12 -8.21 -5.33
C SER A 169 -23.18 -8.58 -4.27
N PRO A 170 -22.84 -9.17 -3.10
CA PRO A 170 -23.81 -9.36 -2.01
C PRO A 170 -24.33 -8.05 -1.39
N GLN A 171 -23.58 -6.96 -1.54
CA GLN A 171 -23.90 -5.63 -1.01
C GLN A 171 -24.60 -4.75 -2.03
N VAL A 172 -24.74 -5.22 -3.28
CA VAL A 172 -25.36 -4.50 -4.39
C VAL A 172 -26.48 -5.37 -4.95
N ARG A 173 -27.66 -4.80 -5.12
CA ARG A 173 -28.77 -5.46 -5.80
C ARG A 173 -29.34 -4.57 -6.89
N ILE A 174 -29.97 -5.18 -7.90
CA ILE A 174 -30.73 -4.43 -8.88
C ILE A 174 -32.08 -4.07 -8.27
N HIS A 175 -32.34 -2.77 -8.14
CA HIS A 175 -33.60 -2.26 -7.67
C HIS A 175 -34.63 -2.28 -8.82
N SER A 176 -34.28 -1.72 -9.97
CA SER A 176 -35.16 -1.63 -11.12
C SER A 176 -34.37 -1.37 -12.42
N TYR A 177 -35.02 -1.59 -13.56
CA TYR A 177 -34.42 -1.38 -14.87
C TYR A 177 -35.50 -1.08 -15.92
N SER A 178 -35.10 -0.46 -17.03
CA SER A 178 -36.04 -0.05 -18.10
C SER A 178 -36.70 -1.23 -18.80
N ALA A 179 -35.94 -2.19 -19.30
CA ALA A 179 -36.42 -3.43 -19.90
C ALA A 179 -35.31 -4.49 -20.02
N GLN A 180 -35.66 -5.68 -20.49
CA GLN A 180 -34.70 -6.73 -20.84
C GLN A 180 -35.19 -7.56 -22.01
N VAL A 181 -34.27 -8.14 -22.80
CA VAL A 181 -34.61 -8.90 -24.01
C VAL A 181 -35.02 -10.34 -23.67
N GLY A 182 -34.35 -10.99 -22.78
CA GLY A 182 -34.59 -12.39 -22.39
C GLY A 182 -33.87 -12.79 -21.13
N ASN A 183 -33.98 -14.06 -20.74
CA ASN A 183 -33.40 -14.53 -19.49
C ASN A 183 -31.85 -14.46 -19.48
N ASN A 184 -31.18 -14.72 -20.61
CA ASN A 184 -29.71 -14.63 -20.70
C ASN A 184 -29.21 -13.21 -20.91
N GLU A 185 -30.10 -12.25 -21.06
CA GLU A 185 -29.82 -10.82 -21.26
C GLU A 185 -30.58 -9.99 -20.22
N ALA A 186 -30.88 -10.61 -19.08
CA ALA A 186 -31.56 -10.00 -17.96
C ALA A 186 -30.65 -9.09 -17.16
N ALA A 187 -31.21 -8.14 -16.45
CA ALA A 187 -30.45 -7.18 -15.65
C ALA A 187 -29.53 -7.85 -14.59
N TYR A 188 -29.93 -8.98 -14.01
CA TYR A 188 -29.08 -9.71 -13.05
C TYR A 188 -27.75 -10.22 -13.65
N CYS A 189 -27.68 -10.37 -14.98
CA CYS A 189 -26.43 -10.76 -15.67
C CYS A 189 -25.32 -9.72 -15.55
N LEU A 190 -25.62 -8.50 -15.07
CA LEU A 190 -24.61 -7.47 -14.79
C LEU A 190 -23.63 -7.86 -13.68
N PHE A 191 -24.00 -8.82 -12.83
CA PHE A 191 -23.14 -9.35 -11.75
C PHE A 191 -22.40 -10.63 -12.14
N GLU A 192 -22.59 -11.14 -13.36
CA GLU A 192 -21.91 -12.35 -13.81
C GLU A 192 -20.46 -12.07 -14.23
N GLU A 193 -19.61 -13.10 -14.11
CA GLU A 193 -18.22 -13.01 -14.53
C GLU A 193 -18.11 -12.68 -16.04
N PRO A 194 -17.24 -11.76 -16.42
CA PRO A 194 -16.99 -11.44 -17.82
C PRO A 194 -16.57 -12.69 -18.63
N GLY A 195 -17.22 -12.90 -19.78
CA GLY A 195 -16.89 -14.01 -20.68
C GLY A 195 -17.79 -15.23 -20.59
N LYS A 196 -18.76 -15.28 -19.69
CA LYS A 196 -19.79 -16.35 -19.66
C LYS A 196 -20.88 -16.23 -20.76
N GLY A 197 -20.77 -15.23 -21.63
CA GLY A 197 -21.70 -15.04 -22.73
C GLY A 197 -23.06 -14.48 -22.30
N VAL A 198 -23.15 -13.93 -21.10
CA VAL A 198 -24.34 -13.27 -20.55
C VAL A 198 -24.12 -11.75 -20.46
N LYS A 199 -25.17 -10.99 -20.67
CA LYS A 199 -25.16 -9.53 -20.67
C LYS A 199 -26.56 -9.00 -20.39
N TRP A 200 -26.67 -7.75 -19.96
CA TRP A 200 -27.94 -7.06 -19.99
C TRP A 200 -28.12 -6.36 -21.35
N CYS A 201 -29.30 -6.55 -21.95
CA CYS A 201 -29.71 -5.83 -23.15
C CYS A 201 -31.14 -5.29 -22.99
N ASP A 202 -31.32 -4.05 -23.40
CA ASP A 202 -32.63 -3.42 -23.55
C ASP A 202 -32.83 -2.98 -25.02
N ASN A 203 -33.81 -3.55 -25.69
CA ASN A 203 -34.15 -3.21 -27.08
C ASN A 203 -35.48 -2.46 -27.20
N LYS A 204 -36.07 -2.03 -26.10
CA LYS A 204 -37.39 -1.39 -26.07
C LYS A 204 -37.33 0.08 -25.67
N SER A 205 -36.30 0.47 -24.93
CA SER A 205 -36.18 1.81 -24.40
C SER A 205 -35.27 2.67 -25.27
N THR A 206 -35.62 3.93 -25.47
CA THR A 206 -34.78 4.89 -26.19
C THR A 206 -33.58 5.31 -25.36
N ASN A 207 -33.75 5.32 -24.01
CA ASN A 207 -32.70 5.59 -23.03
C ASN A 207 -32.74 4.47 -22.00
N PRO A 208 -32.02 3.36 -22.21
CA PRO A 208 -31.99 2.25 -21.24
C PRO A 208 -31.33 2.67 -19.95
N TRP A 209 -31.87 2.19 -18.84
CA TRP A 209 -31.34 2.50 -17.52
C TRP A 209 -31.47 1.29 -16.57
N VAL A 210 -30.60 1.24 -15.59
CA VAL A 210 -30.62 0.31 -14.47
C VAL A 210 -30.32 1.06 -13.17
N ILE A 211 -31.03 0.75 -12.11
CA ILE A 211 -30.80 1.27 -10.78
C ILE A 211 -30.27 0.15 -9.90
N PHE A 212 -29.11 0.38 -9.34
CA PHE A 212 -28.52 -0.45 -8.30
C PHE A 212 -28.86 0.12 -6.93
N GLU A 213 -29.17 -0.73 -6.00
CA GLU A 213 -29.36 -0.39 -4.59
C GLU A 213 -28.25 -1.02 -3.76
N LEU A 214 -27.58 -0.22 -2.97
CA LEU A 214 -26.54 -0.64 -2.04
C LEU A 214 -27.19 -1.04 -0.70
N ALA A 215 -26.60 -2.01 0.00
CA ALA A 215 -27.15 -2.52 1.27
C ALA A 215 -27.09 -1.51 2.41
N ASP A 216 -26.25 -0.48 2.29
CA ASP A 216 -26.09 0.60 3.25
C ASP A 216 -25.67 1.89 2.50
N VAL A 217 -25.48 2.98 3.24
CA VAL A 217 -24.96 4.24 2.70
C VAL A 217 -23.43 4.15 2.64
N TYR A 218 -22.88 4.34 1.44
CA TYR A 218 -21.44 4.28 1.19
C TYR A 218 -20.94 5.60 0.60
N MET A 219 -19.69 5.93 0.91
CA MET A 219 -18.95 6.95 0.17
C MET A 219 -18.37 6.31 -1.09
N VAL A 220 -18.96 6.62 -2.24
CA VAL A 220 -18.55 6.06 -3.53
C VAL A 220 -17.64 7.04 -4.27
N ASP A 221 -16.47 6.60 -4.65
CA ASP A 221 -15.47 7.42 -5.36
C ASP A 221 -15.11 6.88 -6.76
N ARG A 222 -15.56 5.65 -7.09
CA ARG A 222 -15.18 5.00 -8.34
C ARG A 222 -16.30 4.11 -8.88
N PHE A 223 -16.49 4.13 -10.20
CA PHE A 223 -17.39 3.26 -10.93
C PHE A 223 -16.62 2.49 -11.99
N VAL A 224 -16.71 1.17 -11.96
CA VAL A 224 -16.10 0.29 -12.96
C VAL A 224 -17.18 -0.61 -13.56
N PHE A 225 -17.31 -0.58 -14.85
CA PHE A 225 -18.14 -1.55 -15.56
C PHE A 225 -17.48 -2.02 -16.84
N ARG A 226 -17.89 -3.20 -17.31
CA ARG A 226 -17.31 -3.84 -18.47
C ARG A 226 -18.36 -4.08 -19.55
N ASP A 227 -17.99 -3.73 -20.76
CA ASP A 227 -18.79 -4.06 -21.92
C ASP A 227 -18.73 -5.58 -22.22
N SER A 228 -19.75 -6.10 -22.88
CA SER A 228 -19.76 -7.49 -23.32
C SER A 228 -18.64 -7.74 -24.32
N LYS A 229 -17.83 -8.79 -24.10
CA LYS A 229 -16.77 -9.26 -25.03
C LYS A 229 -17.33 -10.03 -26.24
N THR A 230 -18.41 -9.61 -26.86
CA THR A 230 -18.85 -10.25 -28.10
C THR A 230 -17.97 -9.78 -29.25
N VAL A 231 -17.50 -10.73 -30.04
CA VAL A 231 -16.50 -10.59 -31.12
C VAL A 231 -16.98 -9.68 -32.29
N GLU A 232 -18.25 -9.32 -32.33
CA GLU A 232 -18.86 -8.48 -33.36
C GLU A 232 -19.27 -7.11 -32.78
N GLY A 233 -18.34 -6.32 -32.56
CA GLY A 233 -18.12 -4.87 -32.48
C GLY A 233 -19.23 -3.86 -32.19
N ASN A 234 -20.52 -4.20 -32.11
CA ASN A 234 -21.61 -3.20 -32.11
C ASN A 234 -22.46 -3.12 -30.84
N ASN A 235 -22.07 -3.80 -29.76
CA ASN A 235 -22.84 -3.81 -28.50
C ASN A 235 -22.17 -3.08 -27.36
N ASN A 236 -21.17 -2.26 -27.62
CA ASN A 236 -20.48 -1.49 -26.62
C ASN A 236 -21.27 -0.23 -26.25
N VAL A 237 -21.23 0.14 -24.98
CA VAL A 237 -21.84 1.38 -24.50
C VAL A 237 -20.95 2.55 -24.85
N HIS A 238 -21.41 3.42 -25.75
CA HIS A 238 -20.66 4.60 -26.23
C HIS A 238 -21.03 5.89 -25.51
N SER A 239 -22.27 6.01 -25.06
CA SER A 239 -22.74 7.18 -24.32
C SER A 239 -23.51 6.74 -23.10
N TYR A 240 -23.16 7.28 -21.94
CA TYR A 240 -23.80 6.95 -20.69
C TYR A 240 -23.67 8.08 -19.67
N ARG A 241 -24.54 8.02 -18.68
CA ARG A 241 -24.51 8.88 -17.51
C ARG A 241 -24.65 8.03 -16.25
N ILE A 242 -23.94 8.43 -15.20
CA ILE A 242 -24.07 7.83 -13.88
C ILE A 242 -24.64 8.88 -12.96
N TYR A 243 -25.64 8.48 -12.20
CA TYR A 243 -26.29 9.29 -11.19
C TYR A 243 -26.20 8.57 -9.85
N VAL A 244 -26.05 9.31 -8.77
CA VAL A 244 -26.10 8.81 -7.38
C VAL A 244 -27.25 9.46 -6.64
N SER A 245 -27.79 8.75 -5.67
CA SER A 245 -28.85 9.25 -4.77
C SER A 245 -28.79 8.51 -3.44
N LYS A 246 -28.97 9.23 -2.35
CA LYS A 246 -29.08 8.63 -1.00
C LYS A 246 -30.43 7.95 -0.75
N THR A 247 -31.47 8.39 -1.41
CA THR A 247 -32.84 7.99 -1.11
C THR A 247 -33.51 7.23 -2.25
N GLY A 248 -33.00 7.37 -3.47
CA GLY A 248 -33.61 6.85 -4.68
C GLY A 248 -34.89 7.59 -5.13
N ASN A 249 -35.29 8.66 -4.43
CA ASN A 249 -36.51 9.41 -4.77
C ASN A 249 -36.30 10.34 -5.97
N ASP A 250 -37.37 10.66 -6.66
CA ASP A 250 -37.37 11.66 -7.72
C ASP A 250 -36.87 13.00 -7.20
N GLY A 251 -35.88 13.58 -7.91
CA GLY A 251 -35.28 14.88 -7.56
C GLY A 251 -34.02 14.79 -6.70
N ASP A 252 -33.70 13.65 -6.13
CA ASP A 252 -32.49 13.46 -5.28
C ASP A 252 -31.28 12.90 -6.07
N TRP A 253 -31.42 12.73 -7.37
CA TRP A 253 -30.38 12.17 -8.23
C TRP A 253 -29.39 13.25 -8.69
N GLU A 254 -28.10 13.04 -8.37
CA GLU A 254 -26.99 13.87 -8.81
C GLU A 254 -26.24 13.17 -9.97
N GLU A 255 -26.05 13.86 -11.10
CA GLU A 255 -25.23 13.38 -12.20
C GLU A 255 -23.76 13.49 -11.83
N VAL A 256 -23.05 12.36 -11.74
CA VAL A 256 -21.62 12.28 -11.37
C VAL A 256 -20.71 11.92 -12.54
N VAL A 257 -21.26 11.28 -13.57
CA VAL A 257 -20.54 10.97 -14.81
C VAL A 257 -21.44 11.25 -16.01
N ASN A 258 -20.90 11.94 -17.02
CA ASN A 258 -21.53 12.17 -18.32
C ASN A 258 -20.49 11.94 -19.41
N ARG A 259 -20.64 10.85 -20.16
CA ARG A 259 -19.71 10.46 -21.21
C ARG A 259 -20.44 10.27 -22.54
N ASN A 260 -19.81 10.77 -23.59
CA ASN A 260 -20.20 10.57 -24.95
C ASN A 260 -18.94 10.19 -25.74
N ASP A 261 -18.56 8.93 -25.67
CA ASP A 261 -17.34 8.39 -26.26
C ASP A 261 -17.68 7.89 -27.68
N ALA A 262 -17.84 8.81 -28.64
CA ALA A 262 -18.08 8.48 -30.04
C ALA A 262 -16.89 7.74 -30.69
N GLU A 263 -15.72 7.75 -30.06
CA GLU A 263 -14.48 7.09 -30.48
C GLU A 263 -13.98 6.13 -29.42
N ALA A 264 -14.83 5.27 -28.88
CA ALA A 264 -14.36 4.24 -27.95
C ALA A 264 -13.45 3.26 -28.70
N GLY A 265 -12.15 3.35 -28.44
CA GLY A 265 -11.20 2.30 -28.77
C GLY A 265 -11.64 0.97 -28.13
N ASN A 266 -10.97 -0.13 -28.49
CA ASN A 266 -11.26 -1.50 -28.04
C ASN A 266 -11.16 -1.74 -26.52
N ASP A 267 -11.29 -0.72 -25.70
CA ASP A 267 -11.25 -0.82 -24.25
C ASP A 267 -12.63 -1.19 -23.70
N ASN A 268 -12.79 -2.47 -23.36
CA ASN A 268 -14.04 -3.01 -22.84
C ASN A 268 -14.29 -2.67 -21.36
N VAL A 269 -13.40 -1.91 -20.72
CA VAL A 269 -13.53 -1.50 -19.33
C VAL A 269 -13.75 0.01 -19.27
N LYS A 270 -14.81 0.42 -18.61
CA LYS A 270 -15.10 1.81 -18.28
C LYS A 270 -14.81 2.03 -16.81
N ASP A 271 -13.84 2.87 -16.53
CA ASP A 271 -13.33 3.14 -15.19
C ASP A 271 -13.39 4.65 -14.92
N HIS A 272 -14.20 5.05 -13.95
CA HIS A 272 -14.42 6.44 -13.61
C HIS A 272 -14.19 6.69 -12.14
N ARG A 273 -13.14 7.44 -11.85
CA ARG A 273 -12.88 7.95 -10.50
C ARG A 273 -13.47 9.38 -10.39
N LEU A 274 -14.21 9.62 -9.33
CA LEU A 274 -14.75 10.93 -9.01
C LEU A 274 -13.65 11.83 -8.39
N ALA A 275 -13.70 13.13 -8.70
CA ALA A 275 -12.78 14.11 -8.07
C ALA A 275 -13.01 14.23 -6.56
N GLU A 276 -14.26 14.00 -6.13
CA GLU A 276 -14.66 13.94 -4.73
C GLU A 276 -15.61 12.75 -4.54
N PRO A 277 -15.43 11.93 -3.46
CA PRO A 277 -16.37 10.85 -3.15
C PRO A 277 -17.79 11.37 -2.95
N LYS A 278 -18.78 10.57 -3.31
CA LYS A 278 -20.22 10.87 -3.15
C LYS A 278 -20.87 9.82 -2.25
N GLU A 279 -21.74 10.32 -1.37
CA GLU A 279 -22.54 9.51 -0.44
C GLU A 279 -23.87 9.08 -1.06
#